data_b13319017b2a69e8b7ead0b374ed2a25
#
_entry.id   b13319017b2a69e8b7ead0b374ed2a25
#
_cell.length_a   1.000
_cell.length_b   1.000
_cell.length_c   1.000
_cell.angle_alpha   90.00
_cell.angle_beta   90.00
_cell.angle_gamma   90.00
#
_symmetry.space_group_name_H-M   'P 1'
#
loop_
_entity.id
_entity.type
_entity.pdbx_description
1 polymer ?
#
loop_
_entity_poly.entity_id
_entity_poly.type
_entity_poly.pdbx_seq_one_letter_code
_entity_poly.pdbx_strand_id
1 'polypeptide(L)'
;MSRGKFIVIEGTDGSGKGTQFKELQKRLVDQGVEFETFDFPQYGQPSAYFVEKYLNGEYGTPDDIGPYRGSTYYAMDRYQVSFKMREALDAGKWVIANRYVGSNMGHQGGKIADDQERKKYFTWLDDFEFGIMGIPKPDLNVVLHMPAAEAQKLVDQKSQREYLGTKKRDIHEDDLNHLQNAEKVYVQICELFPETFTKIE
;
A
#
# COMPACT_ATOMS: atom_id res chain seq x y z
N MET A 1 -16.99 -17.26 17.31
CA MET A 1 -15.58 -16.83 17.48
C MET A 1 -15.53 -15.34 17.21
N SER A 2 -14.61 -14.60 17.82
CA SER A 2 -14.41 -13.19 17.47
C SER A 2 -13.81 -13.10 16.05
N ARG A 3 -14.16 -12.06 15.30
CA ARG A 3 -13.54 -11.75 14.01
C ARG A 3 -12.02 -11.62 14.17
N GLY A 4 -11.26 -12.13 13.20
CA GLY A 4 -9.82 -11.96 13.16
C GLY A 4 -9.39 -10.48 13.07
N LYS A 5 -8.13 -10.18 13.35
CA LYS A 5 -7.55 -8.84 13.24
C LYS A 5 -6.96 -8.61 11.86
N PHE A 6 -7.11 -7.39 11.35
CA PHE A 6 -6.52 -6.99 10.08
C PHE A 6 -5.45 -5.92 10.30
N ILE A 7 -4.18 -6.26 10.06
CA ILE A 7 -3.01 -5.39 10.23
C ILE A 7 -2.33 -5.17 8.88
N VAL A 8 -2.00 -3.93 8.59
CA VAL A 8 -1.30 -3.54 7.35
C VAL A 8 0.06 -2.94 7.69
N ILE A 9 1.08 -3.30 6.92
CA ILE A 9 2.39 -2.64 6.95
C ILE A 9 2.49 -1.71 5.74
N GLU A 10 2.64 -0.43 6.00
CA GLU A 10 2.72 0.66 5.03
C GLU A 10 4.08 1.36 5.08
N GLY A 11 4.32 2.23 4.13
CA GLY A 11 5.52 3.08 4.02
C GLY A 11 6.03 3.18 2.59
N THR A 12 7.01 4.07 2.37
CA THR A 12 7.65 4.28 1.07
C THR A 12 8.48 3.08 0.63
N ASP A 13 8.84 3.02 -0.66
CA ASP A 13 9.79 2.02 -1.14
C ASP A 13 11.14 2.21 -0.45
N GLY A 14 11.78 1.10 -0.09
CA GLY A 14 13.02 1.13 0.68
C GLY A 14 12.85 1.19 2.20
N SER A 15 11.65 1.43 2.77
CA SER A 15 11.44 1.58 4.22
C SER A 15 11.54 0.29 5.05
N GLY A 16 11.93 -0.83 4.46
CA GLY A 16 12.10 -2.09 5.20
C GLY A 16 10.84 -2.93 5.38
N LYS A 17 9.71 -2.55 4.78
CA LYS A 17 8.43 -3.28 4.88
C LYS A 17 8.54 -4.79 4.71
N GLY A 18 9.21 -5.25 3.65
CA GLY A 18 9.35 -6.69 3.37
C GLY A 18 10.09 -7.46 4.46
N THR A 19 11.05 -6.83 5.14
CA THR A 19 11.75 -7.41 6.28
C THR A 19 10.83 -7.50 7.48
N GLN A 20 10.16 -6.40 7.84
CA GLN A 20 9.26 -6.36 8.99
C GLN A 20 8.03 -7.26 8.79
N PHE A 21 7.54 -7.36 7.55
CA PHE A 21 6.46 -8.27 7.19
C PHE A 21 6.82 -9.74 7.46
N LYS A 22 8.03 -10.16 7.10
CA LYS A 22 8.52 -11.52 7.37
C LYS A 22 8.75 -11.77 8.86
N GLU A 23 9.31 -10.80 9.58
CA GLU A 23 9.54 -10.92 11.03
C GLU A 23 8.22 -10.97 11.81
N LEU A 24 7.20 -10.20 11.40
CA LEU A 24 5.87 -10.29 12.01
C LEU A 24 5.25 -11.67 11.80
N GLN A 25 5.31 -12.22 10.58
CA GLN A 25 4.80 -13.57 10.30
C GLN A 25 5.47 -14.61 11.20
N LYS A 26 6.79 -14.57 11.32
CA LYS A 26 7.54 -15.47 12.20
C LYS A 26 7.07 -15.40 13.65
N ARG A 27 6.90 -14.18 14.19
CA ARG A 27 6.39 -13.97 15.55
C ARG A 27 4.99 -14.52 15.74
N LEU A 28 4.10 -14.35 14.75
CA LEU A 28 2.74 -14.88 14.82
C LEU A 28 2.73 -16.41 14.85
N VAL A 29 3.58 -17.05 14.04
CA VAL A 29 3.79 -18.51 14.08
C VAL A 29 4.27 -18.96 15.47
N ASP A 30 5.30 -18.29 16.01
CA ASP A 30 5.86 -18.62 17.33
C ASP A 30 4.83 -18.47 18.47
N GLN A 31 3.84 -17.58 18.29
CA GLN A 31 2.75 -17.34 19.25
C GLN A 31 1.51 -18.22 18.99
N GLY A 32 1.53 -19.08 17.97
CA GLY A 32 0.41 -19.94 17.62
C GLY A 32 -0.82 -19.19 17.08
N VAL A 33 -0.63 -17.98 16.55
CA VAL A 33 -1.71 -17.19 15.94
C VAL A 33 -1.93 -17.67 14.51
N GLU A 34 -3.16 -18.05 14.17
CA GLU A 34 -3.54 -18.36 12.78
C GLU A 34 -3.70 -17.07 11.97
N PHE A 35 -3.08 -17.02 10.80
CA PHE A 35 -3.14 -15.84 9.93
C PHE A 35 -3.05 -16.20 8.45
N GLU A 36 -3.54 -15.28 7.60
CA GLU A 36 -3.33 -15.26 6.16
C GLU A 36 -2.56 -13.99 5.77
N THR A 37 -1.76 -14.07 4.71
CA THR A 37 -0.94 -12.94 4.26
C THR A 37 -1.30 -12.52 2.85
N PHE A 38 -1.27 -11.20 2.62
CA PHE A 38 -1.51 -10.60 1.32
C PHE A 38 -0.44 -9.55 1.03
N ASP A 39 0.01 -9.51 -0.21
CA ASP A 39 1.00 -8.52 -0.68
C ASP A 39 0.40 -7.76 -1.87
N PHE A 40 0.29 -6.44 -1.74
CA PHE A 40 -0.29 -5.62 -2.80
C PHE A 40 0.76 -4.70 -3.44
N PRO A 41 0.74 -4.53 -4.77
CA PRO A 41 -0.14 -5.21 -5.74
C PRO A 41 0.17 -6.71 -5.87
N GLN A 42 -0.85 -7.49 -6.29
CA GLN A 42 -0.75 -8.93 -6.54
C GLN A 42 -0.03 -9.21 -7.86
N TYR A 43 1.21 -8.79 -8.00
CA TYR A 43 1.98 -8.94 -9.23
C TYR A 43 1.95 -10.37 -9.78
N GLY A 44 1.83 -10.49 -11.10
CA GLY A 44 1.71 -11.77 -11.79
C GLY A 44 0.32 -12.40 -11.71
N GLN A 45 -0.64 -11.79 -11.00
CA GLN A 45 -2.02 -12.24 -10.95
C GLN A 45 -2.91 -11.40 -11.90
N PRO A 46 -3.99 -11.98 -12.44
CA PRO A 46 -4.91 -11.22 -13.31
C PRO A 46 -5.48 -9.94 -12.69
N SER A 47 -5.60 -9.88 -11.37
CA SER A 47 -6.08 -8.69 -10.65
C SER A 47 -5.13 -7.49 -10.77
N ALA A 48 -3.82 -7.73 -10.88
CA ALA A 48 -2.80 -6.69 -10.97
C ALA A 48 -2.54 -6.21 -12.42
N TYR A 49 -3.25 -6.72 -13.41
CA TYR A 49 -3.00 -6.40 -14.83
C TYR A 49 -2.93 -4.88 -15.09
N PHE A 50 -3.93 -4.13 -14.62
CA PHE A 50 -3.97 -2.67 -14.83
C PHE A 50 -2.86 -1.95 -14.04
N VAL A 51 -2.51 -2.43 -12.86
CA VAL A 51 -1.40 -1.88 -12.07
C VAL A 51 -0.07 -2.07 -12.80
N GLU A 52 0.20 -3.27 -13.32
CA GLU A 52 1.42 -3.57 -14.05
C GLU A 52 1.56 -2.72 -15.31
N LYS A 53 0.48 -2.58 -16.09
CA LYS A 53 0.44 -1.70 -17.27
C LYS A 53 0.70 -0.24 -16.92
N TYR A 54 0.08 0.24 -15.83
CA TYR A 54 0.31 1.59 -15.32
C TYR A 54 1.76 1.80 -14.89
N LEU A 55 2.33 0.92 -14.09
CA LEU A 55 3.70 1.01 -13.62
C LEU A 55 4.74 0.89 -14.73
N ASN A 56 4.42 0.18 -15.81
CA ASN A 56 5.23 0.13 -17.02
C ASN A 56 5.09 1.37 -17.93
N GLY A 57 4.22 2.33 -17.57
CA GLY A 57 4.00 3.56 -18.35
C GLY A 57 3.15 3.37 -19.62
N GLU A 58 2.46 2.23 -19.77
CA GLU A 58 1.65 1.95 -20.96
C GLU A 58 0.40 2.82 -21.10
N TYR A 59 -0.02 3.49 -20.01
CA TYR A 59 -1.15 4.42 -19.98
C TYR A 59 -0.73 5.89 -20.00
N GLY A 60 0.55 6.19 -20.12
CA GLY A 60 1.11 7.52 -20.07
C GLY A 60 1.88 7.79 -18.77
N THR A 61 2.18 9.06 -18.53
CA THR A 61 2.88 9.50 -17.32
C THR A 61 1.98 9.47 -16.08
N PRO A 62 2.56 9.46 -14.87
CA PRO A 62 1.78 9.60 -13.63
C PRO A 62 0.88 10.83 -13.60
N ASP A 63 1.29 11.93 -14.24
CA ASP A 63 0.51 13.18 -14.32
C ASP A 63 -0.65 13.05 -15.30
N ASP A 64 -0.47 12.39 -16.46
CA ASP A 64 -1.54 12.14 -17.43
C ASP A 64 -2.68 11.33 -16.82
N ILE A 65 -2.35 10.37 -15.98
CA ILE A 65 -3.32 9.50 -15.32
C ILE A 65 -3.97 10.21 -14.12
N GLY A 66 -3.16 10.90 -13.33
CA GLY A 66 -3.60 11.57 -12.13
C GLY A 66 -3.96 10.62 -10.98
N PRO A 67 -4.16 11.18 -9.75
CA PRO A 67 -4.29 10.37 -8.53
C PRO A 67 -5.56 9.51 -8.50
N TYR A 68 -6.69 10.02 -8.93
CA TYR A 68 -7.97 9.32 -8.87
C TYR A 68 -8.00 8.09 -9.78
N ARG A 69 -7.65 8.24 -11.07
CA ARG A 69 -7.61 7.11 -12.01
C ARG A 69 -6.54 6.08 -11.63
N GLY A 70 -5.34 6.54 -11.23
CA GLY A 70 -4.29 5.66 -10.75
C GLY A 70 -4.75 4.80 -9.56
N SER A 71 -5.49 5.41 -8.62
CA SER A 71 -6.02 4.68 -7.45
C SER A 71 -6.98 3.56 -7.82
N THR A 72 -7.79 3.73 -8.88
CA THR A 72 -8.77 2.69 -9.27
C THR A 72 -8.09 1.40 -9.72
N TYR A 73 -6.91 1.47 -10.33
CA TYR A 73 -6.17 0.27 -10.75
C TYR A 73 -5.77 -0.60 -9.53
N TYR A 74 -5.24 0.04 -8.50
CA TYR A 74 -4.88 -0.65 -7.25
C TYR A 74 -6.11 -1.09 -6.45
N ALA A 75 -7.20 -0.32 -6.49
CA ALA A 75 -8.44 -0.67 -5.82
C ALA A 75 -9.07 -1.95 -6.40
N MET A 76 -9.04 -2.13 -7.73
CA MET A 76 -9.53 -3.34 -8.39
C MET A 76 -8.72 -4.58 -8.00
N ASP A 77 -7.40 -4.45 -7.85
CA ASP A 77 -6.55 -5.53 -7.35
C ASP A 77 -6.93 -5.93 -5.92
N ARG A 78 -7.12 -4.96 -5.02
CA ARG A 78 -7.59 -5.21 -3.65
C ARG A 78 -8.98 -5.83 -3.60
N TYR A 79 -9.90 -5.33 -4.43
CA TYR A 79 -11.25 -5.85 -4.51
C TYR A 79 -11.29 -7.34 -4.84
N GLN A 80 -10.54 -7.76 -5.87
CA GLN A 80 -10.47 -9.16 -6.27
C GLN A 80 -10.03 -10.08 -5.12
N VAL A 81 -9.12 -9.60 -4.27
CA VAL A 81 -8.56 -10.39 -3.16
C VAL A 81 -9.41 -10.29 -1.89
N SER A 82 -10.24 -9.24 -1.77
CA SER A 82 -11.02 -8.93 -0.56
C SER A 82 -11.96 -10.05 -0.12
N PHE A 83 -12.42 -10.89 -1.04
CA PHE A 83 -13.27 -12.05 -0.74
C PHE A 83 -12.55 -13.07 0.15
N LYS A 84 -11.29 -13.41 -0.20
CA LYS A 84 -10.45 -14.31 0.61
C LYS A 84 -10.08 -13.68 1.95
N MET A 85 -9.83 -12.36 1.95
CA MET A 85 -9.54 -11.63 3.19
C MET A 85 -10.73 -11.69 4.15
N ARG A 86 -11.96 -11.46 3.66
CA ARG A 86 -13.18 -11.57 4.49
C ARG A 86 -13.36 -12.99 5.04
N GLU A 87 -13.21 -14.01 4.19
CA GLU A 87 -13.29 -15.41 4.61
C GLU A 87 -12.31 -15.72 5.76
N ALA A 88 -11.05 -15.29 5.65
CA ALA A 88 -10.07 -15.47 6.72
C ALA A 88 -10.46 -14.74 8.01
N LEU A 89 -10.88 -13.47 7.91
CA LEU A 89 -11.30 -12.68 9.07
C LEU A 89 -12.53 -13.27 9.76
N ASP A 90 -13.51 -13.73 9.01
CA ASP A 90 -14.75 -14.33 9.52
C ASP A 90 -14.48 -15.69 10.18
N ALA A 91 -13.46 -16.42 9.69
CA ALA A 91 -12.95 -17.63 10.34
C ALA A 91 -12.15 -17.36 11.64
N GLY A 92 -11.96 -16.10 12.03
CA GLY A 92 -11.19 -15.70 13.21
C GLY A 92 -9.68 -15.65 13.01
N LYS A 93 -9.18 -15.90 11.79
CA LYS A 93 -7.76 -15.76 11.45
C LYS A 93 -7.38 -14.30 11.33
N TRP A 94 -6.12 -13.99 11.66
CA TRP A 94 -5.58 -12.66 11.38
C TRP A 94 -5.28 -12.51 9.88
N VAL A 95 -5.43 -11.29 9.38
CA VAL A 95 -5.01 -10.90 8.04
C VAL A 95 -3.86 -9.90 8.19
N ILE A 96 -2.73 -10.21 7.55
CA ILE A 96 -1.57 -9.34 7.53
C ILE A 96 -1.30 -8.96 6.07
N ALA A 97 -1.32 -7.66 5.77
CA ALA A 97 -1.05 -7.18 4.42
C ALA A 97 0.23 -6.32 4.36
N ASN A 98 1.01 -6.52 3.32
CA ASN A 98 2.06 -5.60 2.91
C ASN A 98 1.47 -4.65 1.89
N ARG A 99 1.31 -3.36 2.25
CA ARG A 99 0.56 -2.33 1.53
C ARG A 99 -0.95 -2.60 1.49
N TYR A 100 -1.71 -1.52 1.42
CA TYR A 100 -3.16 -1.54 1.24
C TYR A 100 -3.65 -0.16 0.76
N VAL A 101 -4.79 0.34 1.26
CA VAL A 101 -5.35 1.66 0.90
C VAL A 101 -4.42 2.80 1.29
N GLY A 102 -3.69 2.68 2.41
CA GLY A 102 -2.68 3.64 2.84
C GLY A 102 -1.60 3.91 1.77
N SER A 103 -1.29 2.91 0.94
CA SER A 103 -0.37 3.10 -0.19
C SER A 103 -0.94 4.03 -1.27
N ASN A 104 -2.25 3.96 -1.56
CA ASN A 104 -2.90 4.95 -2.44
C ASN A 104 -2.89 6.35 -1.80
N MET A 105 -3.21 6.44 -0.49
CA MET A 105 -3.17 7.72 0.23
C MET A 105 -1.76 8.34 0.14
N GLY A 106 -0.70 7.58 0.40
CA GLY A 106 0.68 8.06 0.36
C GLY A 106 1.16 8.42 -1.06
N HIS A 107 1.12 7.45 -1.98
CA HIS A 107 1.73 7.60 -3.30
C HIS A 107 0.87 8.42 -4.27
N GLN A 108 -0.43 8.19 -4.33
CA GLN A 108 -1.31 8.95 -5.22
C GLN A 108 -1.68 10.30 -4.59
N GLY A 109 -1.90 10.34 -3.27
CA GLY A 109 -2.12 11.59 -2.54
C GLY A 109 -0.91 12.52 -2.57
N GLY A 110 0.31 11.97 -2.63
CA GLY A 110 1.56 12.72 -2.81
C GLY A 110 1.64 13.54 -4.10
N LYS A 111 0.82 13.23 -5.10
CA LYS A 111 0.71 14.01 -6.35
C LYS A 111 -0.17 15.25 -6.21
N ILE A 112 -0.92 15.38 -5.12
CA ILE A 112 -1.84 16.50 -4.87
C ILE A 112 -1.12 17.50 -3.97
N ALA A 113 -0.74 18.65 -4.52
CA ALA A 113 0.02 19.66 -3.78
C ALA A 113 -0.81 20.38 -2.71
N ASP A 114 -2.08 20.67 -3.02
CA ASP A 114 -2.99 21.37 -2.10
C ASP A 114 -3.52 20.42 -1.02
N ASP A 115 -3.38 20.82 0.25
CA ASP A 115 -3.77 19.98 1.39
C ASP A 115 -5.29 19.79 1.50
N GLN A 116 -6.10 20.77 1.07
CA GLN A 116 -7.56 20.64 1.12
C GLN A 116 -8.06 19.69 0.03
N GLU A 117 -7.50 19.79 -1.17
CA GLU A 117 -7.80 18.85 -2.25
C GLU A 117 -7.32 17.44 -1.91
N ARG A 118 -6.17 17.29 -1.22
CA ARG A 118 -5.69 16.00 -0.73
C ARG A 118 -6.63 15.39 0.32
N LYS A 119 -7.19 16.18 1.23
CA LYS A 119 -8.20 15.71 2.19
C LYS A 119 -9.47 15.24 1.49
N LYS A 120 -9.93 15.95 0.46
CA LYS A 120 -11.07 15.52 -0.38
C LYS A 120 -10.76 14.17 -1.07
N TYR A 121 -9.54 14.03 -1.58
CA TYR A 121 -9.08 12.77 -2.17
C TYR A 121 -9.10 11.61 -1.15
N PHE A 122 -8.66 11.83 0.09
CA PHE A 122 -8.72 10.80 1.13
C PHE A 122 -10.16 10.40 1.47
N THR A 123 -11.06 11.36 1.56
CA THR A 123 -12.50 11.09 1.77
C THR A 123 -13.07 10.28 0.62
N TRP A 124 -12.80 10.70 -0.62
CA TRP A 124 -13.23 9.96 -1.80
C TRP A 124 -12.69 8.53 -1.82
N LEU A 125 -11.43 8.34 -1.44
CA LEU A 125 -10.79 7.03 -1.44
C LEU A 125 -11.42 6.09 -0.38
N ASP A 126 -11.69 6.62 0.83
CA ASP A 126 -12.39 5.89 1.89
C ASP A 126 -13.79 5.46 1.44
N ASP A 127 -14.57 6.39 0.90
CA ASP A 127 -15.91 6.12 0.36
C ASP A 127 -15.88 5.11 -0.80
N PHE A 128 -14.94 5.26 -1.71
CA PHE A 128 -14.83 4.40 -2.88
C PHE A 128 -14.43 2.97 -2.48
N GLU A 129 -13.35 2.80 -1.74
CA GLU A 129 -12.81 1.47 -1.44
C GLU A 129 -13.59 0.77 -0.30
N PHE A 130 -13.83 1.45 0.80
CA PHE A 130 -14.53 0.82 1.93
C PHE A 130 -16.05 0.94 1.82
N GLY A 131 -16.58 2.03 1.27
CA GLY A 131 -18.01 2.24 1.08
C GLY A 131 -18.58 1.50 -0.13
N ILE A 132 -18.13 1.84 -1.33
CA ILE A 132 -18.70 1.32 -2.59
C ILE A 132 -18.18 -0.09 -2.89
N MET A 133 -16.85 -0.31 -2.87
CA MET A 133 -16.27 -1.62 -3.14
C MET A 133 -16.39 -2.57 -1.95
N GLY A 134 -16.57 -2.05 -0.74
CA GLY A 134 -16.78 -2.82 0.49
C GLY A 134 -15.60 -3.71 0.87
N ILE A 135 -14.37 -3.33 0.53
CA ILE A 135 -13.21 -4.11 0.96
C ILE A 135 -13.02 -4.05 2.48
N PRO A 136 -12.39 -5.05 3.13
CA PRO A 136 -12.18 -5.02 4.58
C PRO A 136 -11.39 -3.78 5.02
N LYS A 137 -11.85 -3.11 6.09
CA LYS A 137 -11.13 -1.99 6.70
C LYS A 137 -10.11 -2.52 7.71
N PRO A 138 -8.84 -2.06 7.67
CA PRO A 138 -7.82 -2.47 8.63
C PRO A 138 -8.18 -2.05 10.06
N ASP A 139 -7.84 -2.89 11.04
CA ASP A 139 -7.86 -2.53 12.45
C ASP A 139 -6.66 -1.63 12.79
N LEU A 140 -5.52 -1.82 12.10
CA LEU A 140 -4.30 -1.04 12.30
C LEU A 140 -3.46 -0.98 11.02
N ASN A 141 -2.98 0.22 10.68
CA ASN A 141 -1.93 0.42 9.68
C ASN A 141 -0.66 0.86 10.38
N VAL A 142 0.43 0.12 10.21
CA VAL A 142 1.75 0.44 10.74
C VAL A 142 2.57 1.06 9.61
N VAL A 143 2.85 2.35 9.71
CA VAL A 143 3.66 3.08 8.74
C VAL A 143 5.12 3.04 9.16
N LEU A 144 5.95 2.35 8.39
CA LEU A 144 7.40 2.37 8.58
C LEU A 144 7.95 3.64 7.93
N HIS A 145 8.33 4.60 8.76
CA HIS A 145 8.91 5.85 8.30
C HIS A 145 10.42 5.68 8.08
N MET A 146 10.88 6.12 6.93
CA MET A 146 12.28 6.22 6.57
C MET A 146 12.46 7.44 5.68
N PRO A 147 13.44 8.32 5.95
CA PRO A 147 13.72 9.46 5.08
C PRO A 147 13.94 9.04 3.64
N ALA A 148 13.31 9.75 2.69
CA ALA A 148 13.30 9.38 1.28
C ALA A 148 14.70 9.18 0.70
N ALA A 149 15.68 10.01 1.12
CA ALA A 149 17.07 9.90 0.67
C ALA A 149 17.77 8.60 1.13
N GLU A 150 17.38 8.05 2.27
CA GLU A 150 17.89 6.77 2.77
C GLU A 150 17.14 5.60 2.10
N ALA A 151 15.84 5.72 2.00
CA ALA A 151 15.00 4.75 1.32
C ALA A 151 15.43 4.55 -0.15
N GLN A 152 15.75 5.63 -0.86
CA GLN A 152 16.25 5.59 -2.24
C GLN A 152 17.53 4.74 -2.38
N LYS A 153 18.48 4.88 -1.46
CA LYS A 153 19.73 4.07 -1.47
C LYS A 153 19.43 2.58 -1.35
N LEU A 154 18.42 2.21 -0.55
CA LEU A 154 18.01 0.82 -0.38
C LEU A 154 17.24 0.28 -1.59
N VAL A 155 16.45 1.12 -2.26
CA VAL A 155 15.78 0.76 -3.53
C VAL A 155 16.81 0.43 -4.60
N ASP A 156 17.87 1.23 -4.72
CA ASP A 156 18.94 1.02 -5.70
C ASP A 156 19.67 -0.32 -5.55
N GLN A 157 19.68 -0.85 -4.34
CA GLN A 157 20.32 -2.12 -4.01
C GLN A 157 19.40 -3.35 -4.24
N LYS A 158 18.10 -3.15 -4.48
CA LYS A 158 17.18 -4.26 -4.72
C LYS A 158 17.40 -4.89 -6.09
N SER A 159 17.21 -6.20 -6.13
CA SER A 159 17.17 -6.93 -7.38
C SER A 159 16.00 -6.44 -8.25
N GLN A 160 16.17 -6.61 -9.55
CA GLN A 160 15.16 -6.32 -10.56
C GLN A 160 13.82 -6.98 -10.23
N ARG A 161 12.73 -6.25 -10.42
CA ARG A 161 11.38 -6.79 -10.23
C ARG A 161 10.94 -7.54 -11.49
N GLU A 162 10.33 -8.70 -11.32
CA GLU A 162 9.91 -9.57 -12.43
C GLU A 162 8.99 -8.86 -13.42
N TYR A 163 8.04 -8.05 -12.94
CA TYR A 163 7.07 -7.35 -13.80
C TYR A 163 7.65 -6.19 -14.61
N LEU A 164 8.87 -5.72 -14.27
CA LEU A 164 9.57 -4.67 -15.01
C LEU A 164 10.51 -5.21 -16.09
N GLY A 165 10.62 -6.53 -16.23
CA GLY A 165 11.54 -7.15 -17.17
C GLY A 165 12.99 -6.71 -16.92
N THR A 166 13.58 -5.87 -17.81
CA THR A 166 14.96 -5.37 -17.67
C THR A 166 15.09 -4.10 -16.84
N LYS A 167 14.00 -3.43 -16.46
CA LYS A 167 14.02 -2.17 -15.70
C LYS A 167 14.32 -2.45 -14.22
N LYS A 168 15.14 -1.60 -13.60
CA LYS A 168 15.45 -1.64 -12.17
C LYS A 168 14.39 -0.99 -11.30
N ARG A 169 13.64 -0.01 -11.85
CA ARG A 169 12.64 0.81 -11.15
C ARG A 169 11.39 0.94 -11.99
N ASP A 170 10.27 1.18 -11.32
CA ASP A 170 9.01 1.57 -11.97
C ASP A 170 8.92 3.10 -12.14
N ILE A 171 7.83 3.59 -12.76
CA ILE A 171 7.63 5.02 -13.02
C ILE A 171 7.55 5.91 -11.76
N HIS A 172 7.34 5.32 -10.59
CA HIS A 172 7.30 6.04 -9.32
C HIS A 172 8.64 6.00 -8.59
N GLU A 173 9.40 4.92 -8.71
CA GLU A 173 10.70 4.75 -8.06
C GLU A 173 11.82 5.57 -8.71
N ASP A 174 11.67 5.98 -9.97
CA ASP A 174 12.62 6.83 -10.68
C ASP A 174 12.57 8.31 -10.24
N ASP A 175 11.53 8.71 -9.50
CA ASP A 175 11.33 10.11 -9.07
C ASP A 175 11.53 10.28 -7.56
N LEU A 176 12.68 10.84 -7.16
CA LEU A 176 12.97 11.18 -5.76
C LEU A 176 11.93 12.16 -5.19
N ASN A 177 11.40 13.09 -6.00
CA ASN A 177 10.36 14.01 -5.56
C ASN A 177 9.08 13.27 -5.23
N HIS A 178 8.74 12.24 -6.01
CA HIS A 178 7.60 11.37 -5.72
C HIS A 178 7.77 10.66 -4.36
N LEU A 179 8.96 10.12 -4.08
CA LEU A 179 9.23 9.46 -2.79
C LEU A 179 9.16 10.45 -1.61
N GLN A 180 9.72 11.66 -1.77
CA GLN A 180 9.66 12.71 -0.75
C GLN A 180 8.22 13.17 -0.48
N ASN A 181 7.41 13.32 -1.53
CA ASN A 181 6.01 13.69 -1.39
C ASN A 181 5.21 12.57 -0.72
N ALA A 182 5.44 11.32 -1.10
CA ALA A 182 4.80 10.17 -0.45
C ALA A 182 5.19 10.07 1.04
N GLU A 183 6.47 10.27 1.39
CA GLU A 183 6.94 10.31 2.78
C GLU A 183 6.19 11.35 3.60
N LYS A 184 6.14 12.61 3.11
CA LYS A 184 5.41 13.70 3.78
C LYS A 184 3.94 13.35 4.00
N VAL A 185 3.31 12.75 2.99
CA VAL A 185 1.90 12.37 3.07
C VAL A 185 1.69 11.21 4.04
N TYR A 186 2.58 10.23 4.12
CA TYR A 186 2.49 9.18 5.14
C TYR A 186 2.56 9.74 6.57
N VAL A 187 3.44 10.72 6.82
CA VAL A 187 3.48 11.42 8.11
C VAL A 187 2.16 12.14 8.38
N GLN A 188 1.65 12.89 7.39
CA GLN A 188 0.37 13.58 7.50
C GLN A 188 -0.81 12.62 7.76
N ILE A 189 -0.84 11.46 7.14
CA ILE A 189 -1.88 10.44 7.37
C ILE A 189 -1.87 9.98 8.83
N CYS A 190 -0.71 9.74 9.42
CA CYS A 190 -0.59 9.33 10.82
C CYS A 190 -1.07 10.43 11.78
N GLU A 191 -0.88 11.70 11.43
CA GLU A 191 -1.38 12.84 12.20
C GLU A 191 -2.90 13.02 12.05
N LEU A 192 -3.44 12.80 10.86
CA LEU A 192 -4.89 12.99 10.57
C LEU A 192 -5.74 11.81 11.06
N PHE A 193 -5.19 10.61 11.08
CA PHE A 193 -5.93 9.37 11.40
C PHE A 193 -5.20 8.53 12.47
N PRO A 194 -4.88 9.10 13.66
CA PRO A 194 -4.07 8.43 14.67
C PRO A 194 -4.73 7.17 15.25
N GLU A 195 -6.05 7.04 15.12
CA GLU A 195 -6.81 5.87 15.59
C GLU A 195 -6.54 4.61 14.75
N THR A 196 -6.10 4.79 13.49
CA THR A 196 -5.95 3.67 12.53
C THR A 196 -4.56 3.60 11.90
N PHE A 197 -3.76 4.67 12.02
CA PHE A 197 -2.39 4.72 11.49
C PHE A 197 -1.40 5.03 12.61
N THR A 198 -0.38 4.20 12.75
CA THR A 198 0.71 4.38 13.71
C THR A 198 2.04 4.44 12.99
N LYS A 199 2.81 5.51 13.21
CA LYS A 199 4.16 5.67 12.66
C LYS A 199 5.19 4.98 13.54
N ILE A 200 6.14 4.26 12.90
CA ILE A 200 7.34 3.67 13.50
C ILE A 200 8.55 4.18 12.73
N GLU A 201 9.56 4.67 13.47
CA GLU A 201 10.85 5.07 12.92
C GLU A 201 11.78 3.87 12.70
#